data_673e8e40804a96315540849f8c2c0f16
#
_entry.id   673e8e40804a96315540849f8c2c0f16
#
_cell.length_a   1.000
_cell.length_b   1.000
_cell.length_c   1.000
_cell.angle_alpha   90.00
_cell.angle_beta   90.00
_cell.angle_gamma   90.00
#
_symmetry.space_group_name_H-M   'P 1'
#
loop_
_entity.id
_entity.type
_entity.pdbx_description
1 polymer ?
#
loop_
_entity_poly.entity_id
_entity_poly.type
_entity_poly.pdbx_seq_one_letter_code
_entity_poly.pdbx_strand_id
1 'polypeptide(L)'
;FNEIFAKYGITYSIIGKVSGNGNLNILYDGKPIASLSCNMMVNAPLARWKSKRPSYLDNLKRKIKLEVLENYNDVLLRLLTNPNIGNKAWVYQQYDHEVGLRTVIKPGANASVIRVNDNKFVSIKLDGNSIHCYLDPYQGMLGCLSESCRNVACTGAQPIGILDHLQFGSPENPYIYWTFIKSIKAIIDFCNYMKIPVVGGKVSFYNETMNSPIKPSPVIGTIGLIKDRNHITNNIPKSGNSLFILGQTSEELGGSEYFELIDHAEYGIVPKVNLRADKKNRSAVLDMIERGLIDFVHDCSKGGIGTALSELAIFGSIGIDVDLKNIPNTCTRNDFLLFSESHSRFIIGTSNPDKLKKFMKNRKCRFSEIGRTDSTLTLNIHYSGKEVINLPIKELANRYNTMISTMDGT
;
A
#
# COMPACT_ATOMS: atom_id res chain seq x y z
N PHE A 1 0.36 -31.63 -36.11
CA PHE A 1 0.00 -32.02 -34.72
C PHE A 1 0.52 -33.42 -34.41
N ASN A 2 0.13 -34.45 -35.16
CA ASN A 2 0.51 -35.84 -34.88
C ASN A 2 2.00 -36.04 -34.64
N GLU A 3 2.85 -35.53 -35.53
CA GLU A 3 4.30 -35.67 -35.44
C GLU A 3 4.89 -35.03 -34.16
N ILE A 4 4.36 -33.83 -33.82
CA ILE A 4 4.84 -33.10 -32.62
C ILE A 4 4.43 -33.85 -31.35
N PHE A 5 3.16 -34.23 -31.24
CA PHE A 5 2.67 -34.93 -30.05
C PHE A 5 3.31 -36.31 -29.87
N ALA A 6 3.51 -37.06 -30.98
CA ALA A 6 4.22 -38.32 -30.97
C ALA A 6 5.68 -38.18 -30.52
N LYS A 7 6.36 -37.12 -30.97
CA LYS A 7 7.75 -36.84 -30.56
C LYS A 7 7.92 -36.63 -29.05
N TYR A 8 6.91 -36.08 -28.40
CA TYR A 8 6.95 -35.82 -26.95
C TYR A 8 6.15 -36.81 -26.10
N GLY A 9 5.58 -37.85 -26.71
CA GLY A 9 4.77 -38.85 -26.02
C GLY A 9 3.50 -38.29 -25.37
N ILE A 10 2.93 -37.21 -25.92
CA ILE A 10 1.74 -36.54 -25.36
C ILE A 10 0.48 -37.11 -25.99
N THR A 11 -0.46 -37.55 -25.15
CA THR A 11 -1.79 -37.99 -25.58
C THR A 11 -2.63 -36.77 -25.97
N TYR A 12 -3.33 -36.84 -27.11
CA TYR A 12 -4.28 -35.82 -27.53
C TYR A 12 -5.47 -36.43 -28.25
N SER A 13 -6.57 -35.70 -28.31
CA SER A 13 -7.77 -36.12 -29.04
C SER A 13 -8.39 -34.94 -29.79
N ILE A 14 -8.93 -35.20 -30.96
CA ILE A 14 -9.72 -34.23 -31.71
C ILE A 14 -11.13 -34.25 -31.11
N ILE A 15 -11.49 -33.16 -30.41
CA ILE A 15 -12.75 -33.04 -29.70
C ILE A 15 -13.86 -32.34 -30.49
N GLY A 16 -13.54 -31.75 -31.64
CA GLY A 16 -14.54 -31.05 -32.45
C GLY A 16 -13.97 -30.32 -33.66
N LYS A 17 -14.83 -29.56 -34.30
CA LYS A 17 -14.53 -28.73 -35.47
C LYS A 17 -15.08 -27.32 -35.26
N VAL A 18 -14.37 -26.33 -35.70
CA VAL A 18 -14.89 -24.95 -35.80
C VAL A 18 -15.90 -24.89 -36.93
N SER A 19 -17.13 -24.45 -36.62
CA SER A 19 -18.22 -24.30 -37.57
C SER A 19 -18.53 -22.84 -37.83
N GLY A 20 -19.09 -22.52 -39.00
CA GLY A 20 -19.47 -21.13 -39.34
C GLY A 20 -20.92 -20.77 -38.96
N ASN A 21 -21.63 -21.63 -38.19
CA ASN A 21 -23.05 -21.46 -37.89
C ASN A 21 -23.37 -20.57 -36.67
N GLY A 22 -22.35 -20.01 -36.02
CA GLY A 22 -22.51 -19.12 -34.89
C GLY A 22 -22.99 -19.79 -33.58
N ASN A 23 -23.02 -21.15 -33.52
CA ASN A 23 -23.40 -21.91 -32.35
C ASN A 23 -22.25 -22.79 -31.85
N LEU A 24 -22.14 -22.90 -30.53
CA LEU A 24 -21.42 -23.99 -29.88
C LEU A 24 -22.38 -25.18 -29.68
N ASN A 25 -22.11 -26.29 -30.38
CA ASN A 25 -22.85 -27.50 -30.22
C ASN A 25 -22.00 -28.56 -29.50
N ILE A 26 -22.53 -29.15 -28.45
CA ILE A 26 -21.89 -30.26 -27.70
C ILE A 26 -22.64 -31.53 -28.02
N LEU A 27 -21.93 -32.55 -28.48
CA LEU A 27 -22.46 -33.85 -28.82
C LEU A 27 -21.94 -34.90 -27.85
N TYR A 28 -22.78 -35.87 -27.49
CA TYR A 28 -22.37 -37.07 -26.79
C TYR A 28 -22.89 -38.27 -27.60
N ASP A 29 -22.03 -39.18 -28.00
CA ASP A 29 -22.33 -40.30 -28.91
C ASP A 29 -23.10 -39.85 -30.17
N GLY A 30 -22.65 -38.74 -30.77
CA GLY A 30 -23.27 -38.18 -31.98
C GLY A 30 -24.60 -37.44 -31.75
N LYS A 31 -25.17 -37.47 -30.55
CA LYS A 31 -26.41 -36.79 -30.21
C LYS A 31 -26.14 -35.41 -29.59
N PRO A 32 -26.86 -34.37 -30.00
CA PRO A 32 -26.70 -33.05 -29.40
C PRO A 32 -27.23 -33.05 -27.96
N ILE A 33 -26.37 -32.67 -27.00
CA ILE A 33 -26.74 -32.53 -25.59
C ILE A 33 -26.77 -31.06 -25.15
N ALA A 34 -26.13 -30.16 -25.90
CA ALA A 34 -26.24 -28.72 -25.71
C ALA A 34 -26.03 -28.01 -27.04
N SER A 35 -26.73 -26.87 -27.21
CA SER A 35 -26.55 -25.94 -28.32
C SER A 35 -26.73 -24.50 -27.79
N LEU A 36 -25.69 -23.70 -27.89
CA LEU A 36 -25.69 -22.31 -27.39
C LEU A 36 -25.22 -21.36 -28.48
N SER A 37 -25.88 -20.23 -28.61
CA SER A 37 -25.42 -19.16 -29.49
C SER A 37 -24.10 -18.58 -28.99
N CYS A 38 -23.09 -18.52 -29.85
CA CYS A 38 -21.81 -17.85 -29.53
C CYS A 38 -22.04 -16.39 -29.17
N ASN A 39 -23.00 -15.71 -29.82
CA ASN A 39 -23.33 -14.33 -29.47
C ASN A 39 -23.87 -14.20 -28.04
N MET A 40 -24.71 -15.13 -27.60
CA MET A 40 -25.23 -15.17 -26.23
C MET A 40 -24.12 -15.41 -25.21
N MET A 41 -23.14 -16.25 -25.54
CA MET A 41 -21.98 -16.51 -24.66
C MET A 41 -21.06 -15.30 -24.51
N VAL A 42 -20.85 -14.52 -25.59
CA VAL A 42 -19.99 -13.34 -25.60
C VAL A 42 -20.70 -12.10 -25.04
N ASN A 43 -22.00 -11.97 -25.32
CA ASN A 43 -22.85 -10.86 -24.92
C ASN A 43 -23.87 -11.26 -23.86
N ALA A 44 -23.44 -11.99 -22.84
CA ALA A 44 -24.30 -12.39 -21.74
C ALA A 44 -24.97 -11.16 -21.07
N PRO A 45 -26.24 -11.27 -20.62
CA PRO A 45 -26.90 -10.17 -19.92
C PRO A 45 -26.11 -9.73 -18.69
N LEU A 46 -25.90 -8.44 -18.57
CA LEU A 46 -25.25 -7.88 -17.38
C LEU A 46 -26.23 -7.87 -16.19
N ALA A 47 -25.86 -8.53 -15.12
CA ALA A 47 -26.59 -8.42 -13.87
C ALA A 47 -26.51 -6.98 -13.34
N ARG A 48 -27.69 -6.41 -13.02
CA ARG A 48 -27.79 -5.08 -12.43
C ARG A 48 -28.50 -5.17 -11.09
N TRP A 49 -27.77 -4.92 -10.02
CA TRP A 49 -28.34 -4.91 -8.68
C TRP A 49 -28.74 -3.47 -8.26
N LYS A 50 -29.65 -3.39 -7.31
CA LYS A 50 -30.01 -2.11 -6.70
C LYS A 50 -28.83 -1.58 -5.89
N SER A 51 -28.61 -0.28 -5.94
CA SER A 51 -27.53 0.40 -5.20
C SER A 51 -28.13 1.44 -4.27
N LYS A 52 -27.83 1.35 -2.97
CA LYS A 52 -28.31 2.27 -1.95
C LYS A 52 -27.20 2.59 -0.96
N ARG A 53 -26.95 3.88 -0.71
CA ARG A 53 -25.94 4.32 0.26
C ARG A 53 -26.30 3.80 1.66
N PRO A 54 -25.37 3.16 2.38
CA PRO A 54 -25.58 2.71 3.74
C PRO A 54 -25.76 3.89 4.70
N SER A 55 -26.79 3.83 5.55
CA SER A 55 -27.05 4.88 6.57
C SER A 55 -26.03 4.89 7.70
N TYR A 56 -25.39 3.75 7.99
CA TYR A 56 -24.37 3.67 9.05
C TYR A 56 -23.19 4.60 8.80
N LEU A 57 -22.89 4.93 7.53
CA LEU A 57 -21.78 5.83 7.17
C LEU A 57 -21.91 7.24 7.75
N ASP A 58 -23.13 7.69 8.06
CA ASP A 58 -23.34 9.00 8.68
C ASP A 58 -22.97 8.95 10.17
N ASN A 59 -23.28 7.83 10.83
CA ASN A 59 -22.94 7.61 12.24
C ASN A 59 -21.45 7.43 12.48
N LEU A 60 -20.67 7.00 11.46
CA LEU A 60 -19.23 6.79 11.56
C LEU A 60 -18.42 8.09 11.44
N LYS A 61 -18.98 9.19 10.97
CA LYS A 61 -18.30 10.49 10.80
C LYS A 61 -18.25 11.33 12.09
N ARG A 62 -18.10 10.67 13.24
CA ARG A 62 -17.97 11.37 14.52
C ARG A 62 -16.56 11.93 14.70
N LYS A 63 -16.43 13.00 15.48
CA LYS A 63 -15.12 13.51 15.91
C LYS A 63 -14.50 12.53 16.90
N ILE A 64 -13.24 12.22 16.66
CA ILE A 64 -12.42 11.43 17.57
C ILE A 64 -12.07 12.28 18.78
N LYS A 65 -12.28 11.72 19.99
CA LYS A 65 -11.93 12.35 21.25
C LYS A 65 -10.98 11.41 21.98
N LEU A 66 -9.71 11.77 22.05
CA LEU A 66 -8.68 11.03 22.76
C LEU A 66 -8.05 11.92 23.84
N GLU A 67 -7.61 11.31 24.91
CA GLU A 67 -6.80 11.96 25.92
C GLU A 67 -5.41 12.30 25.35
N VAL A 68 -4.84 13.42 25.75
CA VAL A 68 -3.49 13.83 25.35
C VAL A 68 -2.52 13.27 26.37
N LEU A 69 -1.55 12.49 25.90
CA LEU A 69 -0.51 11.92 26.75
C LEU A 69 0.72 12.82 26.80
N GLU A 70 1.50 12.71 27.90
CA GLU A 70 2.77 13.44 28.02
C GLU A 70 3.84 12.87 27.11
N ASN A 71 3.89 11.54 26.95
CA ASN A 71 4.75 10.87 25.99
C ASN A 71 3.99 9.70 25.31
N TYR A 72 4.57 9.19 24.24
CA TYR A 72 3.95 8.15 23.41
C TYR A 72 4.81 6.89 23.25
N ASN A 73 5.77 6.66 24.14
CA ASN A 73 6.66 5.51 24.08
C ASN A 73 5.89 4.18 24.08
N ASP A 74 5.00 3.97 25.07
CA ASP A 74 4.20 2.75 25.16
C ASP A 74 3.26 2.59 23.95
N VAL A 75 2.64 3.66 23.52
CA VAL A 75 1.77 3.66 22.34
C VAL A 75 2.51 3.19 21.10
N LEU A 76 3.72 3.73 20.84
CA LEU A 76 4.52 3.35 19.68
C LEU A 76 4.98 1.89 19.77
N LEU A 77 5.41 1.43 20.94
CA LEU A 77 5.79 0.03 21.18
C LEU A 77 4.63 -0.94 20.92
N ARG A 78 3.42 -0.58 21.37
CA ARG A 78 2.21 -1.36 21.10
C ARG A 78 1.81 -1.35 19.64
N LEU A 79 1.92 -0.21 18.96
CA LEU A 79 1.67 -0.13 17.51
C LEU A 79 2.61 -1.05 16.73
N LEU A 80 3.88 -1.14 17.10
CA LEU A 80 4.85 -2.01 16.42
C LEU A 80 4.52 -3.50 16.58
N THR A 81 3.76 -3.90 17.61
CA THR A 81 3.28 -5.29 17.76
C THR A 81 1.99 -5.57 16.98
N ASN A 82 1.34 -4.53 16.43
CA ASN A 82 0.10 -4.69 15.67
C ASN A 82 0.32 -5.55 14.42
N PRO A 83 -0.53 -6.57 14.15
CA PRO A 83 -0.42 -7.42 12.97
C PRO A 83 -0.39 -6.67 11.63
N ASN A 84 -0.96 -5.47 11.55
CA ASN A 84 -0.93 -4.63 10.36
C ASN A 84 0.40 -3.87 10.18
N ILE A 85 1.20 -3.72 11.22
CA ILE A 85 2.48 -2.98 11.23
C ILE A 85 3.67 -3.93 11.38
N GLY A 86 3.67 -4.79 12.40
CA GLY A 86 4.79 -5.67 12.74
C GLY A 86 5.37 -6.48 11.57
N ASN A 87 6.55 -7.03 11.77
CA ASN A 87 7.32 -7.74 10.74
C ASN A 87 6.56 -8.94 10.16
N LYS A 88 6.47 -9.01 8.84
CA LYS A 88 5.81 -10.09 8.08
C LYS A 88 6.78 -11.18 7.60
N ALA A 89 8.02 -11.21 8.10
CA ALA A 89 9.05 -12.15 7.64
C ALA A 89 8.56 -13.60 7.70
N TRP A 90 7.85 -13.98 8.74
CA TRP A 90 7.27 -15.31 8.87
C TRP A 90 6.42 -15.72 7.64
N VAL A 91 5.66 -14.78 7.06
CA VAL A 91 4.81 -15.06 5.89
C VAL A 91 5.66 -15.30 4.64
N TYR A 92 6.56 -14.37 4.30
CA TYR A 92 7.26 -14.45 3.01
C TYR A 92 8.50 -15.37 3.06
N GLN A 93 9.04 -15.67 4.23
CA GLN A 93 10.17 -16.63 4.36
C GLN A 93 9.75 -18.08 4.18
N GLN A 94 8.46 -18.40 4.21
CA GLN A 94 7.95 -19.74 3.90
C GLN A 94 8.09 -20.11 2.41
N TYR A 95 8.38 -19.14 1.56
CA TYR A 95 8.48 -19.31 0.10
C TYR A 95 9.84 -18.86 -0.39
N ASP A 96 10.35 -19.54 -1.44
CA ASP A 96 11.55 -19.08 -2.13
C ASP A 96 11.23 -17.79 -2.93
N HIS A 97 11.70 -16.67 -2.43
CA HIS A 97 11.59 -15.37 -3.09
C HIS A 97 12.87 -14.94 -3.81
N GLU A 98 13.85 -15.84 -3.95
CA GLU A 98 15.14 -15.60 -4.63
C GLU A 98 15.36 -16.49 -5.86
N VAL A 99 14.31 -17.13 -6.38
CA VAL A 99 14.38 -18.02 -7.55
C VAL A 99 15.14 -17.37 -8.70
N GLY A 100 16.13 -18.09 -9.23
CA GLY A 100 16.99 -17.63 -10.32
C GLY A 100 17.90 -16.46 -9.95
N LEU A 101 18.09 -16.16 -8.66
CA LEU A 101 18.90 -15.06 -8.15
C LEU A 101 18.56 -13.70 -8.79
N ARG A 102 17.27 -13.46 -9.01
CA ARG A 102 16.78 -12.25 -9.69
C ARG A 102 16.29 -11.18 -8.72
N THR A 103 16.08 -11.49 -7.46
CA THR A 103 15.59 -10.55 -6.46
C THR A 103 16.68 -9.57 -6.07
N VAL A 104 16.43 -8.29 -6.30
CA VAL A 104 17.34 -7.17 -5.99
C VAL A 104 16.98 -6.51 -4.66
N ILE A 105 15.68 -6.29 -4.43
CA ILE A 105 15.13 -5.87 -3.14
C ILE A 105 14.14 -6.94 -2.68
N LYS A 106 14.41 -7.52 -1.52
CA LYS A 106 13.59 -8.59 -0.92
C LYS A 106 12.26 -8.07 -0.39
N PRO A 107 11.26 -8.94 -0.19
CA PRO A 107 10.07 -8.62 0.61
C PRO A 107 10.46 -8.08 2.00
N GLY A 108 9.63 -7.20 2.56
CA GLY A 108 9.89 -6.49 3.82
C GLY A 108 10.34 -5.03 3.63
N ALA A 109 10.77 -4.63 2.42
CA ALA A 109 10.99 -3.25 2.04
C ALA A 109 9.68 -2.57 1.56
N ASN A 110 9.75 -1.29 1.13
CA ASN A 110 8.60 -0.59 0.54
C ASN A 110 7.93 -1.41 -0.57
N ALA A 111 8.73 -1.94 -1.50
CA ALA A 111 8.31 -2.88 -2.53
C ALA A 111 9.46 -3.83 -2.87
N SER A 112 9.15 -5.01 -3.41
CA SER A 112 10.16 -5.94 -3.91
C SER A 112 10.59 -5.54 -5.31
N VAL A 113 11.89 -5.75 -5.64
CA VAL A 113 12.43 -5.47 -6.98
C VAL A 113 13.06 -6.73 -7.55
N ILE A 114 12.64 -7.10 -8.75
CA ILE A 114 13.12 -8.28 -9.48
C ILE A 114 13.81 -7.84 -10.77
N ARG A 115 14.99 -8.39 -11.03
CA ARG A 115 15.71 -8.20 -12.29
C ARG A 115 15.07 -9.03 -13.41
N VAL A 116 14.63 -8.38 -14.48
CA VAL A 116 14.17 -9.05 -15.70
C VAL A 116 15.34 -9.34 -16.62
N ASN A 117 16.18 -8.31 -16.86
CA ASN A 117 17.46 -8.39 -17.57
C ASN A 117 18.39 -7.28 -17.06
N ASP A 118 19.53 -7.08 -17.67
CA ASP A 118 20.54 -6.14 -17.18
C ASP A 118 20.08 -4.67 -17.14
N ASN A 119 19.11 -4.32 -17.95
CA ASN A 119 18.61 -2.95 -18.10
C ASN A 119 17.12 -2.80 -17.70
N LYS A 120 16.49 -3.85 -17.17
CA LYS A 120 15.06 -3.79 -16.76
C LYS A 120 14.84 -4.49 -15.44
N PHE A 121 14.22 -3.76 -14.53
CA PHE A 121 13.83 -4.26 -13.21
C PHE A 121 12.35 -3.95 -13.00
N VAL A 122 11.64 -4.87 -12.39
CA VAL A 122 10.22 -4.73 -12.06
C VAL A 122 10.07 -4.63 -10.55
N SER A 123 9.39 -3.58 -10.11
CA SER A 123 8.98 -3.41 -8.72
C SER A 123 7.53 -3.82 -8.54
N ILE A 124 7.24 -4.54 -7.44
CA ILE A 124 5.91 -5.08 -7.16
C ILE A 124 5.55 -4.79 -5.71
N LYS A 125 4.32 -4.29 -5.50
CA LYS A 125 3.74 -4.05 -4.17
C LYS A 125 2.27 -4.41 -4.16
N LEU A 126 1.82 -4.99 -3.04
CA LEU A 126 0.41 -5.22 -2.72
C LEU A 126 0.04 -4.39 -1.50
N ASP A 127 -1.08 -3.67 -1.56
CA ASP A 127 -1.61 -2.88 -0.45
C ASP A 127 -3.13 -3.04 -0.34
N GLY A 128 -3.66 -2.86 0.87
CA GLY A 128 -5.08 -2.90 1.16
C GLY A 128 -5.39 -2.31 2.53
N ASN A 129 -6.59 -1.75 2.69
CA ASN A 129 -7.07 -1.23 3.96
C ASN A 129 -8.59 -1.39 4.07
N SER A 130 -9.02 -2.49 4.69
CA SER A 130 -10.44 -2.82 4.82
C SER A 130 -11.20 -1.83 5.72
N ILE A 131 -10.55 -1.29 6.75
CA ILE A 131 -11.17 -0.33 7.67
C ILE A 131 -11.43 0.99 6.96
N HIS A 132 -10.45 1.55 6.26
CA HIS A 132 -10.67 2.77 5.48
C HIS A 132 -11.76 2.58 4.41
N CYS A 133 -11.77 1.42 3.73
CA CYS A 133 -12.80 1.10 2.73
C CYS A 133 -14.21 0.90 3.35
N TYR A 134 -14.29 0.44 4.59
CA TYR A 134 -15.54 0.33 5.34
C TYR A 134 -16.07 1.71 5.75
N LEU A 135 -15.20 2.59 6.25
CA LEU A 135 -15.56 3.93 6.69
C LEU A 135 -15.88 4.89 5.52
N ASP A 136 -15.11 4.80 4.44
CA ASP A 136 -15.35 5.55 3.19
C ASP A 136 -14.81 4.75 2.00
N PRO A 137 -15.65 4.00 1.27
CA PRO A 137 -15.19 3.10 0.21
C PRO A 137 -14.51 3.82 -0.96
N TYR A 138 -14.79 5.09 -1.18
CA TYR A 138 -14.14 5.87 -2.22
C TYR A 138 -12.74 6.35 -1.78
N GLN A 139 -12.64 6.97 -0.60
CA GLN A 139 -11.35 7.45 -0.09
C GLN A 139 -10.44 6.30 0.34
N GLY A 140 -10.98 5.25 0.97
CA GLY A 140 -10.22 4.07 1.33
C GLY A 140 -9.59 3.37 0.11
N MET A 141 -10.35 3.23 -0.99
CA MET A 141 -9.82 2.69 -2.24
C MET A 141 -8.77 3.63 -2.87
N LEU A 142 -8.98 4.95 -2.88
CA LEU A 142 -7.97 5.90 -3.33
C LEU A 142 -6.69 5.78 -2.48
N GLY A 143 -6.83 5.55 -1.17
CA GLY A 143 -5.73 5.31 -0.25
C GLY A 143 -4.89 4.11 -0.66
N CYS A 144 -5.52 2.94 -0.88
CA CYS A 144 -4.84 1.71 -1.31
C CYS A 144 -4.08 1.91 -2.64
N LEU A 145 -4.70 2.56 -3.63
CA LEU A 145 -4.08 2.87 -4.92
C LEU A 145 -2.88 3.81 -4.79
N SER A 146 -3.04 4.87 -3.99
CA SER A 146 -1.99 5.84 -3.73
C SER A 146 -0.81 5.21 -3.01
N GLU A 147 -1.06 4.41 -1.97
CA GLU A 147 -0.06 3.75 -1.14
C GLU A 147 0.76 2.74 -1.95
N SER A 148 0.12 1.84 -2.70
CA SER A 148 0.84 0.87 -3.52
C SER A 148 1.72 1.54 -4.58
N CYS A 149 1.25 2.63 -5.21
CA CYS A 149 2.04 3.42 -6.15
C CYS A 149 3.21 4.17 -5.49
N ARG A 150 3.02 4.68 -4.25
CA ARG A 150 4.09 5.35 -3.49
C ARG A 150 5.20 4.38 -3.11
N ASN A 151 4.82 3.21 -2.61
CA ASN A 151 5.76 2.17 -2.23
C ASN A 151 6.62 1.70 -3.41
N VAL A 152 6.01 1.51 -4.58
CA VAL A 152 6.73 1.21 -5.82
C VAL A 152 7.68 2.36 -6.20
N ALA A 153 7.24 3.62 -6.11
CA ALA A 153 8.08 4.77 -6.41
C ALA A 153 9.28 4.91 -5.47
N CYS A 154 9.15 4.49 -4.20
CA CYS A 154 10.25 4.47 -3.23
C CYS A 154 11.40 3.54 -3.65
N THR A 155 11.18 2.59 -4.55
CA THR A 155 12.25 1.75 -5.12
C THR A 155 12.89 2.34 -6.37
N GLY A 156 12.46 3.52 -6.83
CA GLY A 156 12.89 4.14 -8.08
C GLY A 156 12.06 3.70 -9.29
N ALA A 157 11.01 2.90 -9.09
CA ALA A 157 10.19 2.39 -10.17
C ALA A 157 9.06 3.35 -10.54
N GLN A 158 8.92 3.65 -11.84
CA GLN A 158 7.74 4.32 -12.38
C GLN A 158 6.56 3.34 -12.39
N PRO A 159 5.44 3.59 -11.67
CA PRO A 159 4.25 2.76 -11.77
C PRO A 159 3.70 2.73 -13.20
N ILE A 160 3.46 1.53 -13.73
CA ILE A 160 3.03 1.31 -15.12
C ILE A 160 1.74 0.50 -15.25
N GLY A 161 1.31 -0.18 -14.21
CA GLY A 161 0.08 -0.99 -14.21
C GLY A 161 -0.46 -1.23 -12.81
N ILE A 162 -1.78 -1.31 -12.72
CA ILE A 162 -2.53 -1.65 -11.52
C ILE A 162 -3.21 -3.00 -11.72
N LEU A 163 -3.18 -3.82 -10.68
CA LEU A 163 -4.03 -5.00 -10.53
C LEU A 163 -4.97 -4.77 -9.35
N ASP A 164 -6.19 -5.27 -9.46
CA ASP A 164 -7.14 -5.22 -8.35
C ASP A 164 -7.65 -6.63 -7.99
N HIS A 165 -7.82 -6.88 -6.70
CA HIS A 165 -8.55 -8.02 -6.18
C HIS A 165 -9.62 -7.50 -5.23
N LEU A 166 -10.85 -7.45 -5.69
CA LEU A 166 -11.98 -6.84 -5.00
C LEU A 166 -12.79 -7.92 -4.29
N GLN A 167 -12.85 -7.85 -2.96
CA GLN A 167 -13.54 -8.81 -2.11
C GLN A 167 -14.67 -8.11 -1.35
N PHE A 168 -15.91 -8.57 -1.58
CA PHE A 168 -17.14 -8.01 -1.02
C PHE A 168 -18.12 -9.12 -0.63
N GLY A 169 -19.09 -8.83 0.23
CA GLY A 169 -20.23 -9.69 0.49
C GLY A 169 -21.17 -9.81 -0.71
N SER A 170 -22.43 -10.25 -0.50
CA SER A 170 -23.40 -10.42 -1.58
C SER A 170 -23.75 -9.12 -2.28
N PRO A 171 -23.64 -9.03 -3.62
CA PRO A 171 -24.04 -7.85 -4.39
C PRO A 171 -25.56 -7.67 -4.46
N GLU A 172 -26.34 -8.66 -4.06
CA GLU A 172 -27.80 -8.56 -3.93
C GLU A 172 -28.20 -7.63 -2.80
N ASN A 173 -27.32 -7.46 -1.80
CA ASN A 173 -27.47 -6.44 -0.78
C ASN A 173 -27.15 -5.05 -1.38
N PRO A 174 -28.13 -4.15 -1.47
CA PRO A 174 -27.97 -2.86 -2.14
C PRO A 174 -26.91 -1.95 -1.47
N TYR A 175 -26.62 -2.14 -0.20
CA TYR A 175 -25.61 -1.41 0.55
C TYR A 175 -24.20 -1.88 0.18
N ILE A 176 -23.99 -3.20 0.08
CA ILE A 176 -22.72 -3.78 -0.34
C ILE A 176 -22.43 -3.41 -1.79
N TYR A 177 -23.42 -3.52 -2.66
CA TYR A 177 -23.27 -3.14 -4.06
C TYR A 177 -22.92 -1.63 -4.22
N TRP A 178 -23.48 -0.77 -3.38
CA TRP A 178 -23.12 0.64 -3.37
C TRP A 178 -21.64 0.86 -2.99
N THR A 179 -21.14 0.15 -1.97
CA THR A 179 -19.72 0.26 -1.57
C THR A 179 -18.79 -0.23 -2.67
N PHE A 180 -19.14 -1.33 -3.34
CA PHE A 180 -18.43 -1.83 -4.51
C PHE A 180 -18.37 -0.78 -5.64
N ILE A 181 -19.52 -0.19 -6.04
CA ILE A 181 -19.55 0.84 -7.09
C ILE A 181 -18.68 2.05 -6.70
N LYS A 182 -18.66 2.45 -5.43
CA LYS A 182 -17.82 3.56 -4.96
C LYS A 182 -16.33 3.22 -5.04
N SER A 183 -15.96 1.99 -4.75
CA SER A 183 -14.59 1.51 -4.90
C SER A 183 -14.16 1.48 -6.37
N ILE A 184 -15.00 0.98 -7.26
CA ILE A 184 -14.74 1.01 -8.72
C ILE A 184 -14.59 2.44 -9.22
N LYS A 185 -15.47 3.36 -8.78
CA LYS A 185 -15.34 4.77 -9.15
C LYS A 185 -13.98 5.35 -8.74
N ALA A 186 -13.48 5.03 -7.57
CA ALA A 186 -12.17 5.48 -7.11
C ALA A 186 -11.04 4.94 -8.02
N ILE A 187 -11.10 3.66 -8.43
CA ILE A 187 -10.14 3.08 -9.37
C ILE A 187 -10.16 3.85 -10.69
N ILE A 188 -11.35 4.09 -11.26
CA ILE A 188 -11.52 4.83 -12.52
C ILE A 188 -10.92 6.24 -12.40
N ASP A 189 -11.29 6.99 -11.35
CA ASP A 189 -10.83 8.36 -11.16
C ASP A 189 -9.30 8.43 -10.97
N PHE A 190 -8.74 7.52 -10.16
CA PHE A 190 -7.31 7.43 -9.92
C PHE A 190 -6.54 7.09 -11.20
N CYS A 191 -6.90 6.00 -11.86
CA CYS A 191 -6.20 5.51 -13.05
C CYS A 191 -6.27 6.52 -14.20
N ASN A 192 -7.42 7.16 -14.40
CA ASN A 192 -7.58 8.22 -15.41
C ASN A 192 -6.70 9.44 -15.09
N TYR A 193 -6.66 9.87 -13.82
CA TYR A 193 -5.85 11.03 -13.41
C TYR A 193 -4.34 10.73 -13.49
N MET A 194 -3.94 9.56 -13.01
CA MET A 194 -2.53 9.16 -12.97
C MET A 194 -2.01 8.68 -14.33
N LYS A 195 -2.90 8.32 -15.26
CA LYS A 195 -2.57 7.69 -16.55
C LYS A 195 -1.86 6.35 -16.38
N ILE A 196 -2.35 5.55 -15.43
CA ILE A 196 -1.86 4.19 -15.16
C ILE A 196 -3.03 3.24 -15.47
N PRO A 197 -2.89 2.27 -16.38
CA PRO A 197 -3.96 1.35 -16.72
C PRO A 197 -4.17 0.29 -15.63
N VAL A 198 -5.39 -0.20 -15.50
CA VAL A 198 -5.67 -1.49 -14.85
C VAL A 198 -5.35 -2.58 -15.87
N VAL A 199 -4.41 -3.47 -15.54
CA VAL A 199 -3.89 -4.50 -16.44
C VAL A 199 -4.41 -5.90 -16.12
N GLY A 200 -5.11 -6.05 -15.01
CA GLY A 200 -5.77 -7.29 -14.60
C GLY A 200 -6.52 -7.08 -13.29
N GLY A 201 -7.48 -7.97 -13.02
CA GLY A 201 -8.24 -7.88 -11.79
C GLY A 201 -9.10 -9.10 -11.56
N LYS A 202 -9.59 -9.23 -10.32
CA LYS A 202 -10.53 -10.25 -9.89
C LYS A 202 -11.56 -9.62 -8.97
N VAL A 203 -12.82 -9.93 -9.21
CA VAL A 203 -13.93 -9.63 -8.29
C VAL A 203 -14.37 -10.91 -7.60
N SER A 204 -14.47 -10.88 -6.28
CA SER A 204 -15.02 -11.95 -5.44
C SER A 204 -16.20 -11.40 -4.65
N PHE A 205 -17.38 -11.91 -4.89
CA PHE A 205 -18.58 -11.63 -4.12
C PHE A 205 -18.94 -12.79 -3.19
N TYR A 206 -19.97 -12.60 -2.39
CA TYR A 206 -20.49 -13.60 -1.44
C TYR A 206 -19.48 -14.04 -0.37
N ASN A 207 -18.52 -13.14 -0.03
CA ASN A 207 -17.61 -13.39 1.07
C ASN A 207 -18.32 -13.04 2.39
N GLU A 208 -18.78 -14.07 3.09
CA GLU A 208 -19.61 -13.93 4.28
C GLU A 208 -19.19 -14.96 5.34
N THR A 209 -19.28 -14.59 6.60
CA THR A 209 -19.03 -15.46 7.75
C THR A 209 -20.20 -15.33 8.71
N MET A 210 -20.80 -16.48 9.10
CA MET A 210 -21.96 -16.53 10.03
C MET A 210 -23.07 -15.55 9.63
N ASN A 211 -23.43 -15.53 8.34
CA ASN A 211 -24.43 -14.64 7.75
C ASN A 211 -24.10 -13.12 7.83
N SER A 212 -22.87 -12.79 8.11
CA SER A 212 -22.38 -11.41 8.09
C SER A 212 -21.39 -11.20 6.94
N PRO A 213 -21.56 -10.15 6.12
CA PRO A 213 -20.61 -9.85 5.06
C PRO A 213 -19.29 -9.41 5.65
N ILE A 214 -18.18 -9.73 4.97
CA ILE A 214 -16.88 -9.16 5.30
C ILE A 214 -16.90 -7.64 5.06
N LYS A 215 -16.01 -6.91 5.72
CA LYS A 215 -15.73 -5.53 5.33
C LYS A 215 -15.23 -5.49 3.88
N PRO A 216 -15.45 -4.38 3.15
CA PRO A 216 -14.84 -4.21 1.82
C PRO A 216 -13.34 -4.39 1.90
N SER A 217 -12.81 -5.45 1.32
CA SER A 217 -11.39 -5.84 1.45
C SER A 217 -10.68 -5.88 0.09
N PRO A 218 -10.50 -4.73 -0.56
CA PRO A 218 -9.72 -4.68 -1.79
C PRO A 218 -8.24 -4.89 -1.49
N VAL A 219 -7.57 -5.60 -2.39
CA VAL A 219 -6.11 -5.67 -2.47
C VAL A 219 -5.69 -5.10 -3.81
N ILE A 220 -4.85 -4.07 -3.78
CA ILE A 220 -4.33 -3.39 -4.96
C ILE A 220 -2.88 -3.78 -5.17
N GLY A 221 -2.59 -4.33 -6.36
CA GLY A 221 -1.23 -4.57 -6.83
C GLY A 221 -0.76 -3.45 -7.74
N THR A 222 0.44 -2.95 -7.52
CA THR A 222 1.11 -2.03 -8.45
C THR A 222 2.36 -2.66 -9.00
N ILE A 223 2.50 -2.58 -10.33
CA ILE A 223 3.71 -2.95 -11.05
C ILE A 223 4.41 -1.68 -11.50
N GLY A 224 5.70 -1.58 -11.22
CA GLY A 224 6.55 -0.47 -11.67
C GLY A 224 7.76 -0.94 -12.45
N LEU A 225 8.31 -0.05 -13.28
CA LEU A 225 9.46 -0.32 -14.12
C LEU A 225 10.63 0.59 -13.74
N ILE A 226 11.81 0.00 -13.57
CA ILE A 226 13.10 0.70 -13.45
C ILE A 226 13.92 0.35 -14.68
N LYS A 227 14.45 1.38 -15.37
CA LYS A 227 15.21 1.23 -16.62
C LYS A 227 16.72 1.34 -16.45
N ASP A 228 17.17 1.75 -15.27
CA ASP A 228 18.59 1.89 -14.94
C ASP A 228 18.82 1.35 -13.51
N ARG A 229 19.77 0.46 -13.37
CA ARG A 229 20.14 -0.14 -12.07
C ARG A 229 20.52 0.91 -11.03
N ASN A 230 21.15 2.01 -11.45
CA ASN A 230 21.57 3.09 -10.57
C ASN A 230 20.40 3.86 -9.93
N HIS A 231 19.20 3.70 -10.45
CA HIS A 231 18.00 4.30 -9.90
C HIS A 231 17.26 3.38 -8.90
N ILE A 232 17.80 2.20 -8.61
CA ILE A 232 17.23 1.34 -7.56
C ILE A 232 17.56 1.93 -6.20
N THR A 233 16.52 2.24 -5.43
CA THR A 233 16.62 2.86 -4.11
C THR A 233 15.90 1.99 -3.09
N ASN A 234 16.41 1.97 -1.86
CA ASN A 234 15.82 1.24 -0.73
C ASN A 234 15.41 2.19 0.41
N ASN A 235 14.98 1.62 1.52
CA ASN A 235 14.60 2.31 2.74
C ASN A 235 15.57 2.03 3.91
N ILE A 236 16.83 1.79 3.61
CA ILE A 236 17.88 1.54 4.63
C ILE A 236 18.70 2.81 4.81
N PRO A 237 18.52 3.54 5.93
CA PRO A 237 19.26 4.77 6.19
C PRO A 237 20.71 4.48 6.59
N LYS A 238 21.56 5.50 6.43
CA LYS A 238 22.95 5.51 6.90
C LYS A 238 23.13 6.61 7.94
N SER A 239 24.07 6.45 8.86
CA SER A 239 24.40 7.49 9.84
C SER A 239 24.90 8.76 9.14
N GLY A 240 24.48 9.92 9.64
CA GLY A 240 24.85 11.23 9.11
C GLY A 240 23.97 11.77 7.99
N ASN A 241 22.88 11.08 7.63
CA ASN A 241 21.91 11.63 6.69
C ASN A 241 21.06 12.73 7.35
N SER A 242 20.84 13.84 6.65
CA SER A 242 19.75 14.76 6.95
C SER A 242 18.43 14.14 6.54
N LEU A 243 17.42 14.24 7.41
CA LEU A 243 16.07 13.71 7.19
C LEU A 243 15.10 14.82 6.76
N PHE A 244 14.35 14.53 5.73
CA PHE A 244 13.31 15.40 5.20
C PHE A 244 11.98 14.68 5.14
N ILE A 245 10.89 15.43 5.29
CA ILE A 245 9.54 14.96 4.95
C ILE A 245 9.05 15.69 3.71
N LEU A 246 8.50 14.93 2.79
CA LEU A 246 7.75 15.41 1.63
C LEU A 246 6.28 15.06 1.83
N GLY A 247 5.40 16.06 1.76
CA GLY A 247 3.96 15.93 2.00
C GLY A 247 3.53 16.67 3.26
N GLN A 248 2.25 16.57 3.59
CA GLN A 248 1.63 17.26 4.73
C GLN A 248 0.87 16.27 5.59
N THR A 249 0.97 16.41 6.90
CA THR A 249 0.16 15.68 7.88
C THR A 249 -1.09 16.49 8.21
N SER A 250 -2.25 15.83 8.24
CA SER A 250 -3.53 16.42 8.63
C SER A 250 -4.14 15.64 9.81
N GLU A 251 -5.16 16.17 10.45
CA GLU A 251 -5.89 15.48 11.53
C GLU A 251 -6.77 14.36 10.98
N GLU A 252 -6.16 13.23 10.64
CA GLU A 252 -6.78 12.12 9.93
C GLU A 252 -6.48 10.79 10.65
N LEU A 253 -7.19 10.56 11.77
CA LEU A 253 -7.07 9.33 12.58
C LEU A 253 -8.20 8.32 12.36
N GLY A 254 -9.19 8.64 11.51
CA GLY A 254 -10.33 7.74 11.27
C GLY A 254 -9.90 6.43 10.64
N GLY A 255 -10.08 5.33 11.38
CA GLY A 255 -9.66 4.00 10.98
C GLY A 255 -8.14 3.76 11.00
N SER A 256 -7.37 4.63 11.67
CA SER A 256 -5.93 4.43 11.87
C SER A 256 -5.65 3.35 12.90
N GLU A 257 -4.50 2.69 12.77
CA GLU A 257 -4.04 1.68 13.73
C GLU A 257 -3.88 2.26 15.14
N TYR A 258 -3.50 3.55 15.24
CA TYR A 258 -3.44 4.25 16.52
C TYR A 258 -4.81 4.39 17.17
N PHE A 259 -5.82 4.79 16.40
CA PHE A 259 -7.16 4.99 16.94
C PHE A 259 -7.81 3.67 17.35
N GLU A 260 -7.63 2.62 16.57
CA GLU A 260 -8.07 1.27 16.93
C GLU A 260 -7.40 0.77 18.21
N LEU A 261 -6.10 1.02 18.37
CA LEU A 261 -5.34 0.62 19.55
C LEU A 261 -5.85 1.28 20.84
N ILE A 262 -6.25 2.55 20.78
CA ILE A 262 -6.60 3.34 21.97
C ILE A 262 -8.09 3.25 22.30
N ASP A 263 -8.97 3.30 21.32
CA ASP A 263 -10.43 3.43 21.51
C ASP A 263 -11.20 2.15 21.12
N HIS A 264 -10.53 1.17 20.51
CA HIS A 264 -11.12 -0.08 20.01
C HIS A 264 -12.35 0.15 19.13
N ALA A 265 -12.38 1.26 18.40
CA ALA A 265 -13.54 1.71 17.65
C ALA A 265 -13.21 2.07 16.20
N GLU A 266 -14.14 1.72 15.34
CA GLU A 266 -14.03 1.93 13.90
C GLU A 266 -14.93 3.10 13.47
N TYR A 267 -14.46 4.32 13.66
CA TYR A 267 -15.15 5.52 13.18
C TYR A 267 -14.15 6.66 12.92
N GLY A 268 -14.66 7.82 12.54
CA GLY A 268 -13.86 9.00 12.24
C GLY A 268 -13.74 9.27 10.73
N ILE A 269 -13.04 10.34 10.41
CA ILE A 269 -12.80 10.74 9.03
C ILE A 269 -11.51 10.07 8.56
N VAL A 270 -11.61 9.24 7.52
CA VAL A 270 -10.45 8.57 6.91
C VAL A 270 -9.56 9.58 6.18
N PRO A 271 -8.25 9.29 6.06
CA PRO A 271 -7.33 10.10 5.28
C PRO A 271 -7.80 10.30 3.84
N LYS A 272 -7.71 11.55 3.36
CA LYS A 272 -8.11 11.91 2.02
C LYS A 272 -6.92 11.93 1.06
N VAL A 273 -7.09 11.33 -0.12
CA VAL A 273 -6.10 11.42 -1.18
C VAL A 273 -6.34 12.65 -2.03
N ASN A 274 -5.37 13.57 -2.01
CA ASN A 274 -5.30 14.64 -2.99
C ASN A 274 -4.49 14.15 -4.21
N LEU A 275 -5.17 13.75 -5.28
CA LEU A 275 -4.54 13.19 -6.48
C LEU A 275 -3.45 14.09 -7.09
N ARG A 276 -3.63 15.41 -7.03
CA ARG A 276 -2.66 16.37 -7.55
C ARG A 276 -1.38 16.37 -6.71
N ALA A 277 -1.52 16.42 -5.38
CA ALA A 277 -0.39 16.36 -4.45
C ALA A 277 0.31 15.00 -4.55
N ASP A 278 -0.45 13.90 -4.59
CA ASP A 278 0.08 12.54 -4.70
C ASP A 278 0.94 12.37 -5.96
N LYS A 279 0.41 12.71 -7.13
CA LYS A 279 1.14 12.66 -8.40
C LYS A 279 2.42 13.49 -8.36
N LYS A 280 2.32 14.70 -7.82
CA LYS A 280 3.42 15.65 -7.75
C LYS A 280 4.54 15.19 -6.81
N ASN A 281 4.18 14.72 -5.61
CA ASN A 281 5.15 14.25 -4.62
C ASN A 281 5.84 12.98 -5.12
N ARG A 282 5.09 12.03 -5.68
CA ARG A 282 5.65 10.82 -6.28
C ARG A 282 6.61 11.12 -7.44
N SER A 283 6.22 12.04 -8.34
CA SER A 283 7.12 12.48 -9.42
C SER A 283 8.38 13.13 -8.88
N ALA A 284 8.28 13.93 -7.80
CA ALA A 284 9.44 14.54 -7.18
C ALA A 284 10.39 13.49 -6.59
N VAL A 285 9.87 12.43 -5.97
CA VAL A 285 10.69 11.31 -5.45
C VAL A 285 11.44 10.63 -6.58
N LEU A 286 10.77 10.27 -7.66
CA LEU A 286 11.42 9.63 -8.83
C LEU A 286 12.51 10.52 -9.43
N ASP A 287 12.25 11.81 -9.58
CA ASP A 287 13.24 12.76 -10.09
C ASP A 287 14.44 12.94 -9.14
N MET A 288 14.22 12.86 -7.80
CA MET A 288 15.31 12.92 -6.82
C MET A 288 16.20 11.68 -6.89
N ILE A 289 15.59 10.50 -7.08
CA ILE A 289 16.30 9.24 -7.26
C ILE A 289 17.13 9.27 -8.56
N GLU A 290 16.50 9.63 -9.67
CA GLU A 290 17.15 9.68 -10.98
C GLU A 290 18.37 10.62 -10.99
N ARG A 291 18.32 11.70 -10.20
CA ARG A 291 19.42 12.67 -10.08
C ARG A 291 20.45 12.34 -9.00
N GLY A 292 20.29 11.24 -8.28
CA GLY A 292 21.17 10.88 -7.18
C GLY A 292 21.19 11.90 -6.04
N LEU A 293 20.04 12.52 -5.74
CA LEU A 293 19.92 13.57 -4.70
C LEU A 293 19.58 13.02 -3.33
N ILE A 294 19.17 11.75 -3.27
CA ILE A 294 18.75 11.09 -2.03
C ILE A 294 19.45 9.73 -1.88
N ASP A 295 19.72 9.35 -0.65
CA ASP A 295 20.38 8.10 -0.31
C ASP A 295 19.35 6.99 -0.06
N PHE A 296 18.21 7.35 0.53
CA PHE A 296 17.07 6.46 0.75
C PHE A 296 15.75 7.22 0.78
N VAL A 297 14.65 6.49 0.64
CA VAL A 297 13.29 7.01 0.79
C VAL A 297 12.36 5.94 1.36
N HIS A 298 11.44 6.36 2.21
CA HIS A 298 10.45 5.50 2.83
C HIS A 298 9.06 6.10 2.75
N ASP A 299 8.05 5.27 2.46
CA ASP A 299 6.64 5.66 2.50
C ASP A 299 6.19 5.88 3.95
N CYS A 300 5.31 6.85 4.16
CA CYS A 300 4.69 7.08 5.45
C CYS A 300 3.20 6.77 5.35
N SER A 301 2.79 5.63 5.91
CA SER A 301 1.44 5.07 5.79
C SER A 301 0.87 4.65 7.15
N LYS A 302 0.63 3.35 7.39
CA LYS A 302 0.03 2.82 8.62
C LYS A 302 0.85 3.19 9.86
N GLY A 303 0.14 3.60 10.92
CA GLY A 303 0.77 4.08 12.15
C GLY A 303 1.49 5.43 12.03
N GLY A 304 1.40 6.09 10.87
CA GLY A 304 1.88 7.45 10.66
C GLY A 304 3.40 7.62 10.68
N ILE A 305 3.86 8.84 11.00
CA ILE A 305 5.28 9.22 11.01
C ILE A 305 6.05 8.49 12.13
N GLY A 306 5.42 8.27 13.28
CA GLY A 306 6.05 7.58 14.40
C GLY A 306 6.48 6.16 14.02
N THR A 307 5.60 5.41 13.36
CA THR A 307 5.91 4.07 12.85
C THR A 307 6.96 4.13 11.74
N ALA A 308 6.82 5.00 10.76
CA ALA A 308 7.76 5.10 9.64
C ALA A 308 9.20 5.44 10.11
N LEU A 309 9.35 6.32 11.11
CA LEU A 309 10.67 6.61 11.71
C LEU A 309 11.21 5.40 12.48
N SER A 310 10.35 4.65 13.18
CA SER A 310 10.74 3.42 13.87
C SER A 310 11.25 2.35 12.91
N GLU A 311 10.54 2.13 11.80
CA GLU A 311 10.94 1.20 10.74
C GLU A 311 12.31 1.58 10.16
N LEU A 312 12.53 2.86 9.86
CA LEU A 312 13.83 3.35 9.39
C LEU A 312 14.95 3.11 10.42
N ALA A 313 14.70 3.40 11.70
CA ALA A 313 15.67 3.17 12.77
C ALA A 313 16.02 1.68 12.89
N ILE A 314 15.03 0.80 12.82
CA ILE A 314 15.19 -0.66 12.86
C ILE A 314 15.97 -1.17 11.64
N PHE A 315 15.56 -0.78 10.42
CA PHE A 315 16.17 -1.27 9.18
C PHE A 315 17.63 -0.82 9.00
N GLY A 316 17.94 0.41 9.42
CA GLY A 316 19.30 0.94 9.41
C GLY A 316 20.14 0.54 10.62
N SER A 317 19.52 0.06 11.70
CA SER A 317 20.16 -0.12 13.01
C SER A 317 20.92 1.14 13.45
N ILE A 318 20.28 2.29 13.33
CA ILE A 318 20.88 3.64 13.58
C ILE A 318 19.97 4.53 14.38
N GLY A 319 20.54 5.49 15.12
CA GLY A 319 19.79 6.53 15.80
C GLY A 319 19.09 7.50 14.85
N ILE A 320 17.97 8.02 15.29
CA ILE A 320 17.19 9.05 14.59
C ILE A 320 16.80 10.14 15.59
N ASP A 321 17.09 11.39 15.24
CA ASP A 321 16.71 12.58 16.00
C ASP A 321 15.87 13.52 15.14
N VAL A 322 14.60 13.74 15.53
CA VAL A 322 13.59 14.46 14.75
C VAL A 322 12.81 15.45 15.60
N ASP A 323 12.61 16.68 15.11
CA ASP A 323 11.67 17.66 15.69
C ASP A 323 10.39 17.75 14.84
N LEU A 324 9.27 17.33 15.41
CA LEU A 324 7.95 17.37 14.79
C LEU A 324 7.47 18.77 14.43
N LYS A 325 8.00 19.82 15.09
CA LYS A 325 7.68 21.22 14.80
C LYS A 325 7.96 21.59 13.34
N ASN A 326 8.94 20.92 12.74
CA ASN A 326 9.37 21.19 11.38
C ASN A 326 8.52 20.47 10.32
N ILE A 327 7.60 19.61 10.72
CA ILE A 327 6.76 18.84 9.80
C ILE A 327 5.63 19.72 9.26
N PRO A 328 5.46 19.84 7.93
CA PRO A 328 4.31 20.53 7.35
C PRO A 328 3.01 19.83 7.79
N ASN A 329 2.16 20.54 8.52
CA ASN A 329 0.95 19.96 9.09
C ASN A 329 -0.19 20.95 9.28
N THR A 330 -1.38 20.43 9.59
CA THR A 330 -2.55 21.16 10.07
C THR A 330 -3.04 20.63 11.42
N CYS A 331 -2.20 19.86 12.11
CA CYS A 331 -2.53 19.20 13.36
C CYS A 331 -2.44 20.16 14.55
N THR A 332 -3.36 19.98 15.50
CA THR A 332 -3.40 20.76 16.75
C THR A 332 -2.80 19.98 17.93
N ARG A 333 -2.48 18.69 17.74
CA ARG A 333 -2.00 17.77 18.78
C ARG A 333 -0.82 16.93 18.27
N ASN A 334 0.04 16.51 19.20
CA ASN A 334 1.22 15.71 18.88
C ASN A 334 0.87 14.29 18.40
N ASP A 335 -0.15 13.66 18.98
CA ASP A 335 -0.60 12.33 18.56
C ASP A 335 -1.18 12.33 17.14
N PHE A 336 -1.89 13.37 16.76
CA PHE A 336 -2.32 13.54 15.37
C PHE A 336 -1.11 13.68 14.43
N LEU A 337 -0.10 14.42 14.86
CA LEU A 337 1.10 14.62 14.06
C LEU A 337 1.92 13.33 13.91
N LEU A 338 2.01 12.54 15.00
CA LEU A 338 2.75 11.28 15.03
C LEU A 338 2.03 10.16 14.28
N PHE A 339 0.71 10.01 14.47
CA PHE A 339 -0.01 8.79 14.13
C PHE A 339 -1.10 8.94 13.08
N SER A 340 -1.38 10.16 12.57
CA SER A 340 -2.25 10.30 11.41
C SER A 340 -1.67 9.57 10.20
N GLU A 341 -2.54 8.85 9.49
CA GLU A 341 -2.18 8.07 8.30
C GLU A 341 -2.41 8.85 7.01
N SER A 342 -2.16 10.16 7.04
CA SER A 342 -2.30 11.05 5.88
C SER A 342 -1.50 10.55 4.69
N HIS A 343 -2.11 10.57 3.52
CA HIS A 343 -1.51 10.05 2.29
C HIS A 343 -0.47 11.01 1.66
N SER A 344 0.23 10.51 0.66
CA SER A 344 1.18 11.28 -0.18
C SER A 344 2.39 11.84 0.58
N ARG A 345 2.82 11.16 1.64
CA ARG A 345 3.99 11.53 2.43
C ARG A 345 5.14 10.55 2.23
N PHE A 346 6.37 11.10 2.28
CA PHE A 346 7.61 10.33 2.19
C PHE A 346 8.62 10.87 3.18
N ILE A 347 9.36 9.99 3.86
CA ILE A 347 10.57 10.34 4.61
C ILE A 347 11.77 10.08 3.71
N ILE A 348 12.64 11.05 3.59
CA ILE A 348 13.74 11.08 2.65
C ILE A 348 15.03 11.34 3.41
N GLY A 349 16.07 10.56 3.14
CA GLY A 349 17.40 10.79 3.69
C GLY A 349 18.42 11.17 2.62
N THR A 350 19.31 12.09 2.95
CA THR A 350 20.36 12.54 2.04
C THR A 350 21.63 12.95 2.78
N SER A 351 22.77 12.62 2.19
CA SER A 351 24.09 13.13 2.56
C SER A 351 24.39 14.53 1.96
N ASN A 352 23.54 15.03 1.05
CA ASN A 352 23.70 16.31 0.35
C ASN A 352 22.48 17.24 0.52
N PRO A 353 22.17 17.71 1.75
CA PRO A 353 20.95 18.46 2.04
C PRO A 353 20.81 19.75 1.21
N ASP A 354 21.90 20.46 0.96
CA ASP A 354 21.85 21.71 0.20
C ASP A 354 21.47 21.53 -1.26
N LYS A 355 22.00 20.48 -1.91
CA LYS A 355 21.62 20.14 -3.27
C LYS A 355 20.13 19.76 -3.35
N LEU A 356 19.65 19.00 -2.37
CA LEU A 356 18.25 18.61 -2.28
C LEU A 356 17.34 19.82 -2.03
N LYS A 357 17.68 20.70 -1.09
CA LYS A 357 16.94 21.95 -0.83
C LYS A 357 16.85 22.83 -2.08
N LYS A 358 17.98 23.01 -2.79
CA LYS A 358 18.02 23.78 -4.05
C LYS A 358 17.11 23.18 -5.12
N PHE A 359 17.11 21.87 -5.28
CA PHE A 359 16.24 21.17 -6.21
C PHE A 359 14.76 21.34 -5.86
N MET A 360 14.39 21.25 -4.58
CA MET A 360 13.01 21.35 -4.11
C MET A 360 12.44 22.77 -4.11
N LYS A 361 13.29 23.82 -4.05
CA LYS A 361 12.86 25.22 -3.95
C LYS A 361 11.82 25.63 -4.99
N ASN A 362 11.93 25.13 -6.21
CA ASN A 362 11.03 25.48 -7.32
C ASN A 362 9.87 24.51 -7.51
N ARG A 363 9.76 23.48 -6.69
CA ARG A 363 8.79 22.38 -6.91
C ARG A 363 7.43 22.59 -6.26
N LYS A 364 7.20 23.68 -5.53
CA LYS A 364 5.90 23.96 -4.88
C LYS A 364 5.30 22.73 -4.16
N CYS A 365 6.13 21.85 -3.58
CA CYS A 365 5.73 20.75 -2.70
C CYS A 365 5.80 21.22 -1.24
N ARG A 366 5.01 20.61 -0.34
CA ARG A 366 5.24 20.70 1.09
C ARG A 366 6.46 19.84 1.40
N PHE A 367 7.55 20.47 1.80
CA PHE A 367 8.84 19.81 2.00
C PHE A 367 9.61 20.52 3.10
N SER A 368 10.16 19.76 4.05
CA SER A 368 10.87 20.32 5.19
C SER A 368 11.94 19.36 5.71
N GLU A 369 13.05 19.91 6.19
CA GLU A 369 14.01 19.16 6.98
C GLU A 369 13.46 18.97 8.39
N ILE A 370 13.48 17.72 8.88
CA ILE A 370 12.88 17.34 10.16
C ILE A 370 13.88 16.85 11.19
N GLY A 371 15.10 16.51 10.78
CA GLY A 371 16.10 15.95 11.68
C GLY A 371 17.25 15.27 10.96
N ARG A 372 17.85 14.30 11.62
CA ARG A 372 19.00 13.56 11.12
C ARG A 372 19.09 12.14 11.66
N THR A 373 19.89 11.33 11.01
CA THR A 373 20.33 10.03 11.50
C THR A 373 21.70 10.15 12.18
N ASP A 374 21.95 9.34 13.20
CA ASP A 374 23.19 9.32 13.94
C ASP A 374 23.57 7.90 14.42
N SER A 375 24.59 7.79 15.26
CA SER A 375 25.09 6.52 15.81
C SER A 375 24.61 6.22 17.24
N THR A 376 23.63 6.95 17.78
CA THR A 376 23.19 6.82 19.18
C THR A 376 22.41 5.55 19.48
N LEU A 377 21.90 4.85 18.47
CA LEU A 377 21.03 3.68 18.59
C LEU A 377 19.74 3.95 19.38
N THR A 378 19.22 5.16 19.28
CA THR A 378 18.01 5.62 19.96
C THR A 378 17.13 6.38 18.96
N LEU A 379 15.82 6.16 19.00
CA LEU A 379 14.84 6.99 18.33
C LEU A 379 14.41 8.11 19.26
N ASN A 380 14.81 9.33 18.95
CA ASN A 380 14.42 10.55 19.67
C ASN A 380 13.48 11.39 18.81
N ILE A 381 12.29 11.64 19.31
CA ILE A 381 11.33 12.54 18.66
C ILE A 381 10.93 13.62 19.65
N HIS A 382 11.10 14.87 19.22
CA HIS A 382 10.81 16.07 20.00
C HIS A 382 9.65 16.86 19.38
N TYR A 383 9.01 17.68 20.18
CA TYR A 383 8.11 18.72 19.72
C TYR A 383 8.37 20.00 20.49
N SER A 384 8.85 21.02 19.80
CA SER A 384 9.19 22.31 20.41
C SER A 384 10.09 22.19 21.64
N GLY A 385 11.10 21.32 21.58
CA GLY A 385 12.08 21.10 22.64
C GLY A 385 11.63 20.15 23.77
N LYS A 386 10.38 19.65 23.73
CA LYS A 386 9.92 18.61 24.64
C LYS A 386 10.07 17.24 23.96
N GLU A 387 10.63 16.28 24.68
CA GLU A 387 10.70 14.90 24.25
C GLU A 387 9.31 14.27 24.29
N VAL A 388 8.90 13.63 23.19
CA VAL A 388 7.61 12.93 23.06
C VAL A 388 7.79 11.44 22.84
N ILE A 389 8.92 11.01 22.28
CA ILE A 389 9.36 9.62 22.15
C ILE A 389 10.88 9.58 22.37
N ASN A 390 11.31 8.62 23.21
CA ASN A 390 12.71 8.28 23.40
C ASN A 390 12.82 6.80 23.68
N LEU A 391 13.24 6.02 22.68
CA LEU A 391 13.26 4.56 22.73
C LEU A 391 14.54 4.00 22.12
N PRO A 392 15.18 3.02 22.80
CA PRO A 392 16.30 2.27 22.22
C PRO A 392 15.83 1.47 21.00
N ILE A 393 16.65 1.44 19.96
CA ILE A 393 16.34 0.71 18.72
C ILE A 393 16.16 -0.79 18.98
N LYS A 394 16.92 -1.35 19.93
CA LYS A 394 16.77 -2.75 20.34
C LYS A 394 15.35 -3.06 20.83
N GLU A 395 14.74 -2.15 21.59
CA GLU A 395 13.36 -2.33 22.07
C GLU A 395 12.36 -2.22 20.94
N LEU A 396 12.50 -1.23 20.06
CA LEU A 396 11.68 -1.10 18.85
C LEU A 396 11.75 -2.35 18.00
N ALA A 397 12.96 -2.87 17.74
CA ALA A 397 13.17 -4.08 16.93
C ALA A 397 12.55 -5.32 17.59
N ASN A 398 12.67 -5.48 18.91
CA ASN A 398 12.04 -6.58 19.64
C ASN A 398 10.53 -6.55 19.47
N ARG A 399 9.91 -5.38 19.62
CA ARG A 399 8.44 -5.22 19.47
C ARG A 399 8.00 -5.45 18.02
N TYR A 400 8.72 -4.90 17.06
CA TYR A 400 8.44 -5.08 15.63
C TYR A 400 8.50 -6.56 15.21
N ASN A 401 9.40 -7.34 15.79
CA ASN A 401 9.58 -8.77 15.51
C ASN A 401 8.70 -9.70 16.36
N THR A 402 7.91 -9.20 17.30
CA THR A 402 7.07 -10.03 18.20
C THR A 402 6.13 -10.96 17.44
N MET A 403 5.61 -10.53 16.30
CA MET A 403 4.71 -11.35 15.48
C MET A 403 5.37 -12.64 15.01
N ILE A 404 6.68 -12.64 14.72
CA ILE A 404 7.44 -13.81 14.32
C ILE A 404 7.46 -14.82 15.47
N SER A 405 7.85 -14.40 16.66
CA SER A 405 7.92 -15.28 17.84
C SER A 405 6.56 -15.87 18.23
N THR A 406 5.48 -15.09 18.09
CA THR A 406 4.11 -15.58 18.36
C THR A 406 3.68 -16.66 17.37
N MET A 407 4.08 -16.55 16.10
CA MET A 407 3.73 -17.52 15.04
C MET A 407 4.61 -18.78 15.10
N ASP A 408 5.85 -18.67 15.54
CA ASP A 408 6.78 -19.79 15.72
C ASP A 408 6.57 -20.55 17.03
N GLY A 409 5.68 -20.07 17.90
CA GLY A 409 5.36 -20.70 19.18
C GLY A 409 6.49 -20.56 20.23
N THR A 410 7.37 -19.56 20.10
CA THR A 410 8.46 -19.23 21.03
C THR A 410 8.21 -18.00 21.88
#